data_23bae5fbb5e9131a5c08e8ce16e5613d
#
_entry.id   23bae5fbb5e9131a5c08e8ce16e5613d
#
_cell.length_a   1.000
_cell.length_b   1.000
_cell.length_c   1.000
_cell.angle_alpha   90.00
_cell.angle_beta   90.00
_cell.angle_gamma   90.00
#
_symmetry.space_group_name_H-M   'P 1'
#
loop_
_entity.id
_entity.type
_entity.pdbx_description
1 polymer ?
#
loop_
_entity_poly.entity_id
_entity_poly.type
_entity_poly.pdbx_seq_one_letter_code
_entity_poly.pdbx_strand_id
1 'polypeptide(L)'
;NVYCEIYSYKKNLEEIKDIYEQCKDISDVLFFSGELGYSYILTHVDDLKVPCTFISYTEKTLLSILLNFVIHYPDVPLNRLYIDFLTPVNDFMNLKKYLDPEHMPYCFENPVYNYETLKKRAVELWESKKIDMMFTRTTNQLEVLNKLQIPYIHFLPTEEMVRDSIRHAINSIRLKQKNQLNKLVILIKLVYPDNISSQDREYLEITLHKYLLDFRKEYAYDFSLHAVSNRFELDLDSDLYKSSFSRIQDLIAFLDQKGDLEFRLGAGFGKSLGESHYQA
;
A
#
# COMPACT_ATOMS: atom_id res chain seq x y z
N ASN A 1 15.50 -0.32 9.58
CA ASN A 1 15.81 -1.75 9.46
C ASN A 1 14.52 -2.50 9.11
N VAL A 2 14.60 -3.43 8.16
CA VAL A 2 13.48 -4.33 7.80
C VAL A 2 13.90 -5.71 8.31
N TYR A 3 13.00 -6.32 9.08
CA TYR A 3 13.14 -7.72 9.49
C TYR A 3 12.19 -8.56 8.64
N CYS A 4 12.68 -9.66 8.06
CA CYS A 4 11.87 -10.55 7.22
C CYS A 4 11.86 -11.94 7.82
N GLU A 5 10.66 -12.47 8.03
CA GLU A 5 10.45 -13.87 8.37
C GLU A 5 9.86 -14.58 7.15
N ILE A 6 10.40 -15.77 6.83
CA ILE A 6 10.06 -16.49 5.61
C ILE A 6 9.18 -17.70 5.95
N TYR A 7 7.98 -17.73 5.38
CA TYR A 7 7.05 -18.85 5.46
C TYR A 7 6.96 -19.54 4.10
N SER A 8 7.08 -20.85 4.09
CA SER A 8 6.98 -21.64 2.86
C SER A 8 5.71 -22.48 2.85
N TYR A 9 4.94 -22.37 1.79
CA TYR A 9 3.83 -23.30 1.49
C TYR A 9 4.22 -24.19 0.31
N LYS A 10 3.98 -25.49 0.42
CA LYS A 10 4.57 -26.48 -0.50
C LYS A 10 3.54 -27.24 -1.32
N LYS A 11 2.34 -27.47 -0.80
CA LYS A 11 1.38 -28.41 -1.40
C LYS A 11 0.16 -27.74 -2.00
N ASN A 12 -0.45 -26.82 -1.30
CA ASN A 12 -1.64 -26.12 -1.77
C ASN A 12 -1.68 -24.66 -1.28
N LEU A 13 -2.58 -23.89 -1.86
CA LEU A 13 -2.76 -22.49 -1.49
C LEU A 13 -3.47 -22.33 -0.13
N GLU A 14 -4.15 -23.36 0.36
CA GLU A 14 -4.88 -23.31 1.65
C GLU A 14 -3.91 -23.09 2.81
N GLU A 15 -2.68 -23.61 2.71
CA GLU A 15 -1.62 -23.38 3.69
C GLU A 15 -1.34 -21.87 3.92
N ILE A 16 -1.62 -21.02 2.93
CA ILE A 16 -1.45 -19.55 3.03
C ILE A 16 -2.38 -18.96 4.08
N LYS A 17 -3.59 -19.49 4.21
CA LYS A 17 -4.54 -19.01 5.21
C LYS A 17 -4.06 -19.32 6.62
N ASP A 18 -3.51 -20.50 6.84
CA ASP A 18 -2.94 -20.90 8.14
C ASP A 18 -1.72 -20.05 8.50
N ILE A 19 -0.86 -19.77 7.52
CA ILE A 19 0.29 -18.87 7.68
C ILE A 19 -0.20 -17.45 8.01
N TYR A 20 -1.22 -16.96 7.31
CA TYR A 20 -1.81 -15.65 7.58
C TYR A 20 -2.29 -15.55 9.03
N GLU A 21 -3.04 -16.56 9.52
CA GLU A 21 -3.51 -16.57 10.90
C GLU A 21 -2.37 -16.53 11.93
N GLN A 22 -1.21 -17.13 11.61
CA GLN A 22 -0.04 -17.12 12.49
C GLN A 22 0.67 -15.75 12.54
N CYS A 23 0.69 -15.00 11.43
CA CYS A 23 1.53 -13.80 11.31
C CYS A 23 0.75 -12.48 11.27
N LYS A 24 -0.57 -12.48 11.11
CA LYS A 24 -1.40 -11.27 10.95
C LYS A 24 -1.31 -10.26 12.10
N ASP A 25 -1.04 -10.72 13.32
CA ASP A 25 -1.00 -9.87 14.51
C ASP A 25 0.44 -9.42 14.88
N ILE A 26 1.47 -9.98 14.20
CA ILE A 26 2.88 -9.72 14.47
C ILE A 26 3.62 -9.10 13.27
N SER A 27 2.97 -9.00 12.12
CA SER A 27 3.58 -8.48 10.89
C SER A 27 3.00 -7.13 10.51
N ASP A 28 3.85 -6.23 10.01
CA ASP A 28 3.43 -4.93 9.44
C ASP A 28 2.91 -5.07 8.01
N VAL A 29 3.40 -6.07 7.25
CA VAL A 29 3.02 -6.37 5.86
C VAL A 29 3.26 -7.83 5.53
N LEU A 30 2.43 -8.40 4.67
CA LEU A 30 2.64 -9.71 4.06
C LEU A 30 3.12 -9.55 2.62
N PHE A 31 4.24 -10.18 2.33
CA PHE A 31 4.91 -10.07 1.04
C PHE A 31 4.97 -11.44 0.36
N PHE A 32 4.22 -11.58 -0.73
CA PHE A 32 4.14 -12.84 -1.48
C PHE A 32 5.20 -12.90 -2.59
N SER A 33 5.77 -14.07 -2.81
CA SER A 33 6.73 -14.30 -3.90
C SER A 33 6.10 -14.22 -5.30
N GLY A 34 4.77 -14.25 -5.40
CA GLY A 34 4.06 -14.15 -6.67
C GLY A 34 2.56 -13.86 -6.50
N GLU A 35 1.92 -13.60 -7.63
CA GLU A 35 0.52 -13.17 -7.73
C GLU A 35 -0.48 -14.23 -7.23
N LEU A 36 -0.17 -15.52 -7.42
CA LEU A 36 -1.10 -16.62 -7.11
C LEU A 36 -1.44 -16.66 -5.61
N GLY A 37 -0.41 -16.63 -4.76
CA GLY A 37 -0.61 -16.62 -3.31
C GLY A 37 -1.28 -15.33 -2.82
N TYR A 38 -0.93 -14.20 -3.42
CA TYR A 38 -1.55 -12.91 -3.14
C TYR A 38 -3.05 -12.90 -3.51
N SER A 39 -3.39 -13.36 -4.70
CA SER A 39 -4.79 -13.45 -5.15
C SER A 39 -5.60 -14.41 -4.28
N TYR A 40 -4.98 -15.52 -3.86
CA TYR A 40 -5.64 -16.48 -2.97
C TYR A 40 -6.04 -15.84 -1.65
N ILE A 41 -5.13 -15.14 -0.98
CA ILE A 41 -5.43 -14.52 0.33
C ILE A 41 -6.52 -13.44 0.20
N LEU A 42 -6.48 -12.62 -0.85
CA LEU A 42 -7.49 -11.58 -1.10
C LEU A 42 -8.90 -12.13 -1.31
N THR A 43 -9.02 -13.37 -1.86
CA THR A 43 -10.32 -13.98 -2.14
C THR A 43 -10.86 -14.84 -1.00
N HIS A 44 -10.01 -15.21 -0.02
CA HIS A 44 -10.38 -16.13 1.05
C HIS A 44 -10.32 -15.54 2.46
N VAL A 45 -9.93 -14.26 2.58
CA VAL A 45 -9.93 -13.51 3.84
C VAL A 45 -10.61 -12.17 3.62
N ASP A 46 -11.80 -12.01 4.18
CA ASP A 46 -12.65 -10.84 3.95
C ASP A 46 -12.12 -9.54 4.58
N ASP A 47 -11.46 -9.62 5.73
CA ASP A 47 -10.93 -8.47 6.46
C ASP A 47 -9.44 -8.64 6.75
N LEU A 48 -8.62 -8.20 5.81
CA LEU A 48 -7.17 -8.26 5.94
C LEU A 48 -6.66 -7.22 6.94
N LYS A 49 -6.20 -7.68 8.09
CA LYS A 49 -5.65 -6.83 9.16
C LYS A 49 -4.32 -6.17 8.77
N VAL A 50 -3.56 -6.81 7.89
CA VAL A 50 -2.25 -6.33 7.42
C VAL A 50 -2.26 -6.09 5.91
N PRO A 51 -1.57 -5.06 5.41
CA PRO A 51 -1.38 -4.86 3.99
C PRO A 51 -0.71 -6.07 3.36
N CYS A 52 -1.17 -6.44 2.17
CA CYS A 52 -0.58 -7.52 1.39
C CYS A 52 -0.01 -6.96 0.09
N THR A 53 1.12 -7.48 -0.35
CA THR A 53 1.73 -7.15 -1.64
C THR A 53 2.49 -8.37 -2.18
N PHE A 54 2.93 -8.31 -3.43
CA PHE A 54 3.65 -9.41 -4.06
C PHE A 54 4.72 -8.91 -5.03
N ILE A 55 5.64 -9.80 -5.46
CA ILE A 55 6.62 -9.47 -6.50
C ILE A 55 5.88 -9.45 -7.84
N SER A 56 5.72 -8.23 -8.39
CA SER A 56 5.02 -8.02 -9.66
C SER A 56 6.00 -7.97 -10.82
N TYR A 57 5.58 -8.56 -11.94
CA TYR A 57 6.19 -8.34 -13.24
C TYR A 57 5.49 -7.17 -13.92
N THR A 58 6.27 -6.27 -14.48
CA THR A 58 5.73 -5.12 -15.21
C THR A 58 5.61 -5.43 -16.70
N GLU A 59 4.79 -4.65 -17.41
CA GLU A 59 4.71 -4.66 -18.87
C GLU A 59 6.10 -4.52 -19.51
N LYS A 60 6.93 -3.60 -19.01
CA LYS A 60 8.32 -3.41 -19.45
C LYS A 60 9.16 -4.69 -19.29
N THR A 61 9.01 -5.38 -18.15
CA THR A 61 9.72 -6.64 -17.89
C THR A 61 9.28 -7.72 -18.87
N LEU A 62 7.97 -7.86 -19.12
CA LEU A 62 7.44 -8.80 -20.10
C LEU A 62 8.01 -8.53 -21.51
N LEU A 63 7.95 -7.29 -21.98
CA LEU A 63 8.46 -6.92 -23.29
C LEU A 63 9.97 -7.19 -23.42
N SER A 64 10.74 -6.95 -22.36
CA SER A 64 12.18 -7.29 -22.35
C SER A 64 12.41 -8.80 -22.42
N ILE A 65 11.60 -9.61 -21.75
CA ILE A 65 11.64 -11.06 -21.81
C ILE A 65 11.32 -11.55 -23.24
N LEU A 66 10.23 -11.03 -23.83
CA LEU A 66 9.82 -11.42 -25.19
C LEU A 66 10.85 -11.01 -26.25
N LEU A 67 11.43 -9.82 -26.13
CA LEU A 67 12.48 -9.36 -27.03
C LEU A 67 13.71 -10.27 -26.94
N ASN A 68 14.14 -10.59 -25.73
CA ASN A 68 15.26 -11.51 -25.51
C ASN A 68 14.96 -12.90 -26.08
N PHE A 69 13.74 -13.39 -25.88
CA PHE A 69 13.29 -14.67 -26.42
C PHE A 69 13.35 -14.71 -27.96
N VAL A 70 12.78 -13.74 -28.65
CA VAL A 70 12.77 -13.68 -30.11
C VAL A 70 14.20 -13.64 -30.71
N ILE A 71 15.14 -13.00 -30.02
CA ILE A 71 16.53 -12.97 -30.43
C ILE A 71 17.23 -14.33 -30.30
N HIS A 72 16.97 -15.05 -29.20
CA HIS A 72 17.67 -16.29 -28.89
C HIS A 72 16.97 -17.57 -29.40
N TYR A 73 15.66 -17.48 -29.68
CA TYR A 73 14.84 -18.57 -30.19
C TYR A 73 14.05 -18.18 -31.46
N PRO A 74 14.74 -17.76 -32.53
CA PRO A 74 14.10 -17.22 -33.74
C PRO A 74 13.20 -18.25 -34.46
N ASP A 75 13.43 -19.54 -34.24
CA ASP A 75 12.66 -20.63 -34.86
C ASP A 75 11.34 -20.93 -34.10
N VAL A 76 11.11 -20.33 -32.93
CA VAL A 76 9.88 -20.52 -32.15
C VAL A 76 9.03 -19.27 -32.22
N PRO A 77 7.94 -19.27 -33.01
CA PRO A 77 7.08 -18.09 -33.11
C PRO A 77 6.28 -17.86 -31.81
N LEU A 78 5.98 -16.59 -31.50
CA LEU A 78 5.29 -16.22 -30.26
C LEU A 78 3.93 -16.92 -30.09
N ASN A 79 3.18 -17.13 -31.16
CA ASN A 79 1.88 -17.81 -31.13
C ASN A 79 1.97 -19.33 -30.86
N ARG A 80 3.16 -19.86 -30.70
CA ARG A 80 3.41 -21.24 -30.24
C ARG A 80 4.03 -21.29 -28.84
N LEU A 81 4.03 -20.16 -28.15
CA LEU A 81 4.48 -20.00 -26.78
C LEU A 81 3.27 -20.00 -25.85
N TYR A 82 3.35 -20.68 -24.71
CA TYR A 82 2.39 -20.52 -23.61
C TYR A 82 3.02 -19.78 -22.45
N ILE A 83 2.36 -18.71 -21.99
CA ILE A 83 2.82 -17.87 -20.87
C ILE A 83 1.80 -17.98 -19.74
N ASP A 84 2.12 -18.72 -18.69
CA ASP A 84 1.19 -19.09 -17.62
C ASP A 84 0.81 -17.93 -16.67
N PHE A 85 1.56 -16.86 -16.70
CA PHE A 85 1.35 -15.67 -15.87
C PHE A 85 0.69 -14.50 -16.61
N LEU A 86 0.30 -14.68 -17.87
CA LEU A 86 -0.60 -13.77 -18.55
C LEU A 86 -2.04 -14.22 -18.29
N THR A 87 -2.74 -13.46 -17.47
CA THR A 87 -4.06 -13.80 -16.95
C THR A 87 -5.06 -12.64 -17.16
N PRO A 88 -6.37 -12.89 -17.11
CA PRO A 88 -7.35 -11.81 -17.10
C PRO A 88 -7.19 -10.83 -15.92
N VAL A 89 -6.66 -11.30 -14.79
CA VAL A 89 -6.48 -10.48 -13.59
C VAL A 89 -5.46 -9.36 -13.81
N ASN A 90 -4.41 -9.63 -14.59
CA ASN A 90 -3.39 -8.62 -14.92
C ASN A 90 -3.56 -8.05 -16.34
N ASP A 91 -4.77 -8.19 -16.92
CA ASP A 91 -5.11 -7.75 -18.29
C ASP A 91 -4.06 -8.22 -19.32
N PHE A 92 -3.58 -9.47 -19.17
CA PHE A 92 -2.52 -10.05 -20.00
C PHE A 92 -1.31 -9.12 -20.13
N MET A 93 -1.04 -8.31 -19.11
CA MET A 93 0.02 -7.31 -19.03
C MET A 93 0.03 -6.37 -20.27
N ASN A 94 -1.15 -6.01 -20.75
CA ASN A 94 -1.37 -5.15 -21.92
C ASN A 94 -0.74 -5.65 -23.24
N LEU A 95 -0.41 -6.92 -23.35
CA LEU A 95 0.32 -7.46 -24.53
C LEU A 95 -0.41 -7.22 -25.84
N LYS A 96 -1.75 -7.16 -25.82
CA LYS A 96 -2.61 -6.83 -26.97
C LYS A 96 -2.33 -5.45 -27.60
N LYS A 97 -1.64 -4.55 -26.91
CA LYS A 97 -1.22 -3.26 -27.48
C LYS A 97 -0.03 -3.37 -28.42
N TYR A 98 0.71 -4.47 -28.35
CA TYR A 98 1.99 -4.65 -29.02
C TYR A 98 1.96 -5.76 -30.06
N LEU A 99 1.04 -6.70 -29.97
CA LEU A 99 0.93 -7.88 -30.84
C LEU A 99 -0.46 -7.98 -31.44
N ASP A 100 -0.48 -8.27 -32.75
CA ASP A 100 -1.71 -8.65 -33.44
C ASP A 100 -2.21 -10.00 -32.94
N PRO A 101 -3.53 -10.29 -33.04
CA PRO A 101 -4.13 -11.52 -32.57
C PRO A 101 -3.47 -12.81 -33.08
N GLU A 102 -2.96 -12.80 -34.30
CA GLU A 102 -2.29 -13.95 -34.93
C GLU A 102 -0.90 -14.23 -34.34
N HIS A 103 -0.28 -13.26 -33.69
CA HIS A 103 1.04 -13.37 -33.06
C HIS A 103 0.96 -13.53 -31.54
N MET A 104 -0.25 -13.49 -30.97
CA MET A 104 -0.43 -13.62 -29.54
C MET A 104 -0.03 -15.01 -29.03
N PRO A 105 0.77 -15.08 -27.95
CA PRO A 105 1.01 -16.34 -27.26
C PRO A 105 -0.26 -16.88 -26.63
N TYR A 106 -0.29 -18.17 -26.33
CA TYR A 106 -1.31 -18.74 -25.46
C TYR A 106 -1.17 -18.17 -24.05
N CYS A 107 -2.29 -17.73 -23.49
CA CYS A 107 -2.39 -17.17 -22.17
C CYS A 107 -3.25 -18.08 -21.26
N PHE A 108 -3.20 -17.83 -19.98
CA PHE A 108 -4.08 -18.52 -19.04
C PHE A 108 -5.40 -17.75 -18.90
N GLU A 109 -6.46 -18.27 -19.49
CA GLU A 109 -7.77 -17.59 -19.56
C GLU A 109 -8.81 -18.17 -18.56
N ASN A 110 -8.44 -19.22 -17.79
CA ASN A 110 -9.36 -19.81 -16.84
C ASN A 110 -9.60 -18.87 -15.65
N PRO A 111 -10.87 -18.63 -15.24
CA PRO A 111 -11.18 -17.81 -14.08
C PRO A 111 -10.69 -18.42 -12.76
N VAL A 112 -10.52 -19.74 -12.71
CA VAL A 112 -9.97 -20.44 -11.55
C VAL A 112 -8.45 -20.53 -11.69
N TYR A 113 -7.76 -19.62 -11.03
CA TYR A 113 -6.29 -19.50 -11.06
C TYR A 113 -5.68 -20.26 -9.87
N ASN A 114 -5.26 -21.49 -10.10
CA ASN A 114 -4.54 -22.32 -9.13
C ASN A 114 -3.57 -23.28 -9.83
N TYR A 115 -2.74 -24.00 -9.04
CA TYR A 115 -1.71 -24.89 -9.59
C TYR A 115 -2.27 -26.02 -10.48
N GLU A 116 -3.40 -26.59 -10.15
CA GLU A 116 -3.99 -27.71 -10.91
C GLU A 116 -4.52 -27.23 -12.26
N THR A 117 -5.19 -26.09 -12.30
CA THR A 117 -5.70 -25.53 -13.56
C THR A 117 -4.58 -25.05 -14.48
N LEU A 118 -3.50 -24.47 -13.92
CA LEU A 118 -2.30 -24.10 -14.68
C LEU A 118 -1.64 -25.33 -15.31
N LYS A 119 -1.42 -26.37 -14.51
CA LYS A 119 -0.85 -27.64 -14.95
C LYS A 119 -1.70 -28.31 -16.04
N LYS A 120 -3.00 -28.42 -15.82
CA LYS A 120 -3.92 -28.97 -16.79
C LYS A 120 -3.83 -28.25 -18.13
N ARG A 121 -3.83 -26.92 -18.11
CA ARG A 121 -3.74 -26.09 -19.32
C ARG A 121 -2.42 -26.31 -20.08
N ALA A 122 -1.29 -26.39 -19.38
CA ALA A 122 0.01 -26.67 -19.99
C ALA A 122 0.03 -28.01 -20.71
N VAL A 123 -0.49 -29.06 -20.05
CA VAL A 123 -0.57 -30.43 -20.61
C VAL A 123 -1.47 -30.46 -21.84
N GLU A 124 -2.67 -29.88 -21.77
CA GLU A 124 -3.62 -29.82 -22.90
C GLU A 124 -3.01 -29.14 -24.14
N LEU A 125 -2.32 -28.02 -23.96
CA LEU A 125 -1.69 -27.30 -25.06
C LEU A 125 -0.54 -28.08 -25.67
N TRP A 126 0.26 -28.75 -24.85
CA TRP A 126 1.37 -29.58 -25.29
C TRP A 126 0.90 -30.83 -26.04
N GLU A 127 -0.01 -31.61 -25.47
CA GLU A 127 -0.54 -32.84 -26.10
C GLU A 127 -1.29 -32.55 -27.41
N SER A 128 -1.96 -31.40 -27.50
CA SER A 128 -2.60 -30.92 -28.72
C SER A 128 -1.63 -30.29 -29.73
N LYS A 129 -0.32 -30.31 -29.46
CA LYS A 129 0.73 -29.78 -30.30
C LYS A 129 0.53 -28.28 -30.67
N LYS A 130 -0.11 -27.52 -29.78
CA LYS A 130 -0.36 -26.08 -29.99
C LYS A 130 0.81 -25.19 -29.59
N ILE A 131 1.67 -25.69 -28.71
CA ILE A 131 2.83 -24.95 -28.21
C ILE A 131 4.12 -25.73 -28.43
N ASP A 132 5.21 -25.02 -28.58
CA ASP A 132 6.57 -25.57 -28.67
C ASP A 132 7.38 -25.27 -27.43
N MET A 133 6.99 -24.25 -26.65
CA MET A 133 7.69 -23.84 -25.43
C MET A 133 6.72 -23.17 -24.44
N MET A 134 7.09 -23.19 -23.17
CA MET A 134 6.34 -22.56 -22.11
C MET A 134 7.20 -21.57 -21.33
N PHE A 135 6.61 -20.43 -20.96
CA PHE A 135 7.15 -19.51 -19.97
C PHE A 135 6.39 -19.68 -18.66
N THR A 136 7.12 -19.90 -17.58
CA THR A 136 6.52 -20.11 -16.26
C THR A 136 7.28 -19.35 -15.17
N ARG A 137 6.54 -18.87 -14.18
CA ARG A 137 7.06 -18.38 -12.90
C ARG A 137 6.80 -19.36 -11.76
N THR A 138 6.07 -20.43 -12.04
CA THR A 138 5.54 -21.35 -11.04
C THR A 138 6.45 -22.57 -10.88
N THR A 139 7.25 -22.58 -9.82
CA THR A 139 8.17 -23.69 -9.49
C THR A 139 7.43 -25.04 -9.36
N ASN A 140 6.19 -25.02 -8.84
CA ASN A 140 5.39 -26.24 -8.63
C ASN A 140 4.99 -26.95 -9.94
N GLN A 141 5.13 -26.31 -11.11
CA GLN A 141 4.88 -26.95 -12.41
C GLN A 141 6.12 -27.67 -12.98
N LEU A 142 7.32 -27.32 -12.54
CA LEU A 142 8.57 -27.77 -13.17
C LEU A 142 8.71 -29.31 -13.19
N GLU A 143 8.25 -29.99 -12.14
CA GLU A 143 8.26 -31.45 -12.09
C GLU A 143 7.46 -32.08 -13.25
N VAL A 144 6.28 -31.55 -13.50
CA VAL A 144 5.40 -32.04 -14.59
C VAL A 144 5.97 -31.67 -15.95
N LEU A 145 6.48 -30.47 -16.12
CA LEU A 145 7.09 -30.04 -17.38
C LEU A 145 8.29 -30.91 -17.74
N ASN A 146 9.15 -31.22 -16.76
CA ASN A 146 10.30 -32.13 -16.93
C ASN A 146 9.83 -33.55 -17.28
N LYS A 147 8.82 -34.09 -16.56
CA LYS A 147 8.30 -35.42 -16.81
C LYS A 147 7.73 -35.59 -18.22
N LEU A 148 7.07 -34.57 -18.75
CA LEU A 148 6.46 -34.55 -20.07
C LEU A 148 7.41 -34.02 -21.15
N GLN A 149 8.63 -33.67 -20.78
CA GLN A 149 9.65 -33.10 -21.69
C GLN A 149 9.14 -31.85 -22.43
N ILE A 150 8.34 -31.03 -21.75
CA ILE A 150 7.88 -29.75 -22.29
C ILE A 150 9.03 -28.75 -22.18
N PRO A 151 9.50 -28.17 -23.28
CA PRO A 151 10.51 -27.11 -23.21
C PRO A 151 9.95 -25.89 -22.47
N TYR A 152 10.72 -25.35 -21.52
CA TYR A 152 10.27 -24.18 -20.77
C TYR A 152 11.41 -23.25 -20.40
N ILE A 153 11.05 -21.99 -20.15
CA ILE A 153 11.92 -21.01 -19.48
C ILE A 153 11.26 -20.66 -18.15
N HIS A 154 11.99 -20.91 -17.06
CA HIS A 154 11.55 -20.55 -15.72
C HIS A 154 12.11 -19.17 -15.34
N PHE A 155 11.21 -18.21 -15.13
CA PHE A 155 11.57 -16.84 -14.78
C PHE A 155 11.58 -16.66 -13.27
N LEU A 156 12.73 -16.27 -12.75
CA LEU A 156 12.87 -15.84 -11.37
C LEU A 156 12.86 -14.31 -11.31
N PRO A 157 12.34 -13.72 -10.22
CA PRO A 157 12.39 -12.28 -10.04
C PRO A 157 13.83 -11.77 -10.03
N THR A 158 14.06 -10.63 -10.68
CA THR A 158 15.36 -9.95 -10.59
C THR A 158 15.48 -9.23 -9.24
N GLU A 159 16.72 -8.90 -8.85
CA GLU A 159 16.97 -8.13 -7.63
C GLU A 159 16.23 -6.78 -7.65
N GLU A 160 16.17 -6.11 -8.81
CA GLU A 160 15.44 -4.86 -9.01
C GLU A 160 13.95 -5.03 -8.72
N MET A 161 13.31 -6.08 -9.24
CA MET A 161 11.89 -6.36 -9.01
C MET A 161 11.60 -6.60 -7.53
N VAL A 162 12.46 -7.36 -6.85
CA VAL A 162 12.33 -7.62 -5.40
C VAL A 162 12.45 -6.30 -4.63
N ARG A 163 13.47 -5.50 -4.94
CA ARG A 163 13.72 -4.20 -4.31
C ARG A 163 12.56 -3.24 -4.48
N ASP A 164 12.01 -3.13 -5.68
CA ASP A 164 10.86 -2.25 -5.96
C ASP A 164 9.60 -2.74 -5.26
N SER A 165 9.36 -4.04 -5.24
CA SER A 165 8.22 -4.62 -4.51
C SER A 165 8.33 -4.40 -3.00
N ILE A 166 9.53 -4.46 -2.42
CA ILE A 166 9.78 -4.11 -1.00
C ILE A 166 9.51 -2.62 -0.75
N ARG A 167 9.93 -1.73 -1.67
CA ARG A 167 9.60 -0.29 -1.56
C ARG A 167 8.10 -0.05 -1.57
N HIS A 168 7.36 -0.76 -2.44
CA HIS A 168 5.90 -0.72 -2.46
C HIS A 168 5.29 -1.20 -1.15
N ALA A 169 5.81 -2.29 -0.59
CA ALA A 169 5.38 -2.80 0.72
C ALA A 169 5.58 -1.74 1.83
N ILE A 170 6.75 -1.12 1.92
CA ILE A 170 7.06 -0.06 2.88
C ILE A 170 6.10 1.13 2.70
N ASN A 171 5.83 1.54 1.46
CA ASN A 171 4.89 2.63 1.19
C ASN A 171 3.44 2.27 1.60
N SER A 172 3.04 1.02 1.43
CA SER A 172 1.72 0.53 1.88
C SER A 172 1.58 0.58 3.41
N ILE A 173 2.64 0.23 4.15
CA ILE A 173 2.69 0.37 5.61
C ILE A 173 2.53 1.85 5.99
N ARG A 174 3.31 2.74 5.38
CA ARG A 174 3.26 4.18 5.65
C ARG A 174 1.88 4.78 5.37
N LEU A 175 1.25 4.37 4.27
CA LEU A 175 -0.11 4.81 3.94
C LEU A 175 -1.13 4.30 4.96
N LYS A 176 -1.02 3.04 5.38
CA LYS A 176 -1.90 2.49 6.43
C LYS A 176 -1.73 3.24 7.74
N GLN A 177 -0.48 3.48 8.17
CA GLN A 177 -0.18 4.26 9.37
C GLN A 177 -0.76 5.68 9.26
N LYS A 178 -0.54 6.36 8.13
CA LYS A 178 -1.09 7.70 7.89
C LYS A 178 -2.63 7.72 7.90
N ASN A 179 -3.28 6.69 7.37
CA ASN A 179 -4.75 6.57 7.39
C ASN A 179 -5.31 6.20 8.78
N GLN A 180 -4.46 5.70 9.69
CA GLN A 180 -4.82 5.43 11.09
C GLN A 180 -4.55 6.62 12.01
N LEU A 181 -3.87 7.68 11.52
CA LEU A 181 -3.68 8.92 12.24
C LEU A 181 -5.06 9.57 12.47
N ASN A 182 -5.42 9.68 13.72
CA ASN A 182 -6.56 10.50 14.10
C ASN A 182 -6.20 11.98 13.88
N LYS A 183 -7.18 12.78 13.58
CA LYS A 183 -7.05 14.24 13.52
C LYS A 183 -7.39 14.79 14.90
N LEU A 184 -6.54 15.68 15.41
CA LEU A 184 -6.82 16.50 16.56
C LEU A 184 -7.02 17.92 16.06
N VAL A 185 -8.19 18.48 16.33
CA VAL A 185 -8.48 19.88 16.13
C VAL A 185 -8.57 20.56 17.48
N ILE A 186 -7.79 21.64 17.66
CA ILE A 186 -7.85 22.49 18.85
C ILE A 186 -8.40 23.85 18.43
N LEU A 187 -9.53 24.22 19.01
CA LEU A 187 -10.16 25.52 18.80
C LEU A 187 -9.87 26.43 20.00
N ILE A 188 -9.32 27.59 19.74
CA ILE A 188 -9.05 28.61 20.76
C ILE A 188 -9.84 29.84 20.40
N LYS A 189 -10.64 30.34 21.34
CA LYS A 189 -11.42 31.55 21.18
C LYS A 189 -11.00 32.55 22.25
N LEU A 190 -10.56 33.76 21.80
CA LEU A 190 -10.28 34.87 22.73
C LEU A 190 -11.56 35.37 23.40
N VAL A 191 -11.45 35.62 24.69
CA VAL A 191 -12.48 36.29 25.48
C VAL A 191 -12.04 37.75 25.67
N TYR A 192 -12.87 38.63 25.20
CA TYR A 192 -12.58 40.08 25.30
C TYR A 192 -13.23 40.68 26.53
N PRO A 193 -12.56 41.62 27.21
CA PRO A 193 -13.20 42.46 28.21
C PRO A 193 -14.34 43.29 27.63
N ASP A 194 -15.31 43.61 28.46
CA ASP A 194 -16.40 44.53 28.08
C ASP A 194 -15.81 45.90 27.67
N ASN A 195 -16.33 46.45 26.56
CA ASN A 195 -15.95 47.77 26.01
C ASN A 195 -14.50 47.90 25.49
N ILE A 196 -13.87 46.80 25.07
CA ILE A 196 -12.56 46.81 24.44
C ILE A 196 -12.60 47.55 23.07
N SER A 197 -11.57 48.34 22.77
CA SER A 197 -11.45 49.02 21.48
C SER A 197 -11.14 48.03 20.34
N SER A 198 -11.43 48.43 19.09
CA SER A 198 -11.08 47.60 17.92
C SER A 198 -9.56 47.39 17.79
N GLN A 199 -8.75 48.39 18.15
CA GLN A 199 -7.30 48.28 18.10
C GLN A 199 -6.75 47.31 19.15
N ASP A 200 -7.31 47.35 20.38
CA ASP A 200 -6.88 46.42 21.43
C ASP A 200 -7.31 44.98 21.08
N ARG A 201 -8.46 44.78 20.45
CA ARG A 201 -8.87 43.42 19.94
C ARG A 201 -7.86 42.91 18.94
N GLU A 202 -7.51 43.72 17.94
CA GLU A 202 -6.53 43.32 16.92
C GLU A 202 -5.17 43.01 17.57
N TYR A 203 -4.76 43.77 18.55
CA TYR A 203 -3.52 43.55 19.29
C TYR A 203 -3.54 42.17 20.00
N LEU A 204 -4.64 41.82 20.68
CA LEU A 204 -4.79 40.54 21.36
C LEU A 204 -4.79 39.36 20.38
N GLU A 205 -5.43 39.53 19.22
CA GLU A 205 -5.44 38.49 18.14
C GLU A 205 -4.04 38.26 17.59
N ILE A 206 -3.29 39.30 17.29
CA ILE A 206 -1.89 39.22 16.83
C ILE A 206 -1.00 38.59 17.93
N THR A 207 -1.22 38.94 19.18
CA THR A 207 -0.47 38.42 20.32
C THR A 207 -0.69 36.90 20.47
N LEU A 208 -1.94 36.44 20.42
CA LEU A 208 -2.22 35.02 20.46
C LEU A 208 -1.62 34.27 19.25
N HIS A 209 -1.75 34.85 18.05
CA HIS A 209 -1.14 34.28 16.84
C HIS A 209 0.37 34.07 17.03
N LYS A 210 1.06 35.07 17.52
CA LYS A 210 2.49 35.00 17.81
C LYS A 210 2.81 33.91 18.83
N TYR A 211 2.06 33.83 19.93
CA TYR A 211 2.27 32.79 20.94
C TYR A 211 2.09 31.39 20.39
N LEU A 212 1.11 31.17 19.52
CA LEU A 212 0.91 29.86 18.86
C LEU A 212 2.06 29.49 17.94
N LEU A 213 2.63 30.46 17.22
CA LEU A 213 3.83 30.23 16.41
C LEU A 213 5.08 29.96 17.27
N ASP A 214 5.23 30.67 18.40
CA ASP A 214 6.32 30.44 19.35
C ASP A 214 6.19 29.06 20.00
N PHE A 215 4.97 28.64 20.38
CA PHE A 215 4.68 27.31 20.89
C PHE A 215 5.06 26.22 19.88
N ARG A 216 4.68 26.36 18.60
CA ARG A 216 5.06 25.44 17.54
C ARG A 216 6.57 25.25 17.44
N LYS A 217 7.32 26.35 17.55
CA LYS A 217 8.78 26.35 17.47
C LYS A 217 9.44 25.74 18.72
N GLU A 218 8.95 26.09 19.90
CA GLU A 218 9.54 25.67 21.18
C GLU A 218 9.35 24.18 21.45
N TYR A 219 8.15 23.68 21.17
CA TYR A 219 7.79 22.27 21.42
C TYR A 219 7.99 21.38 20.19
N ALA A 220 8.44 21.94 19.06
CA ALA A 220 8.62 21.23 17.78
C ALA A 220 7.36 20.45 17.34
N TYR A 221 6.17 20.95 17.65
CA TYR A 221 4.91 20.37 17.20
C TYR A 221 4.57 20.82 15.80
N ASP A 222 4.26 19.87 14.92
CA ASP A 222 3.79 20.18 13.58
C ASP A 222 2.27 20.30 13.57
N PHE A 223 1.76 21.49 13.26
CA PHE A 223 0.33 21.77 13.10
C PHE A 223 0.09 22.88 12.07
N SER A 224 -1.05 22.80 11.40
CA SER A 224 -1.57 23.91 10.61
C SER A 224 -2.29 24.89 11.52
N LEU A 225 -2.10 26.18 11.31
CA LEU A 225 -2.75 27.26 12.09
C LEU A 225 -3.65 28.07 11.17
N HIS A 226 -4.93 28.09 11.49
CA HIS A 226 -5.92 28.90 10.81
C HIS A 226 -6.52 29.92 11.79
N ALA A 227 -6.60 31.17 11.38
CA ALA A 227 -7.13 32.25 12.22
C ALA A 227 -8.28 32.95 11.47
N VAL A 228 -9.41 33.07 12.13
CA VAL A 228 -10.58 33.82 11.62
C VAL A 228 -11.12 34.68 12.77
N SER A 229 -10.82 35.98 12.72
CA SER A 229 -11.19 36.90 13.79
C SER A 229 -10.66 36.39 15.15
N ASN A 230 -11.46 36.35 16.20
CA ASN A 230 -11.05 35.94 17.55
C ASN A 230 -10.95 34.41 17.73
N ARG A 231 -11.05 33.62 16.65
CA ARG A 231 -11.00 32.16 16.68
C ARG A 231 -9.75 31.66 15.97
N PHE A 232 -9.02 30.81 16.65
CA PHE A 232 -7.83 30.15 16.15
C PHE A 232 -8.05 28.64 16.16
N GLU A 233 -7.57 27.99 15.12
CA GLU A 233 -7.72 26.58 14.91
C GLU A 233 -6.36 25.96 14.62
N LEU A 234 -6.02 24.93 15.37
CA LEU A 234 -4.81 24.13 15.18
C LEU A 234 -5.21 22.74 14.74
N ASP A 235 -4.73 22.33 13.57
CA ASP A 235 -4.95 21.01 13.00
C ASP A 235 -3.68 20.19 13.16
N LEU A 236 -3.77 19.07 13.89
CA LEU A 236 -2.65 18.17 14.16
C LEU A 236 -2.97 16.76 13.71
N ASP A 237 -1.96 16.06 13.18
CA ASP A 237 -1.99 14.62 13.08
C ASP A 237 -1.65 14.01 14.45
N SER A 238 -2.42 13.02 14.88
CA SER A 238 -2.23 12.39 16.18
C SER A 238 -2.26 10.88 16.09
N ASP A 239 -1.19 10.24 16.54
CA ASP A 239 -1.03 8.79 16.52
C ASP A 239 -1.80 8.10 17.66
N LEU A 240 -1.94 8.78 18.81
CA LEU A 240 -2.51 8.21 20.03
C LEU A 240 -3.25 9.28 20.87
N TYR A 241 -4.39 8.91 21.42
CA TYR A 241 -5.17 9.76 22.33
C TYR A 241 -4.34 10.33 23.49
N LYS A 242 -3.47 9.51 24.10
CA LYS A 242 -2.63 9.93 25.24
C LYS A 242 -1.61 11.02 24.87
N SER A 243 -0.95 10.89 23.71
CA SER A 243 0.01 11.90 23.24
C SER A 243 -0.67 13.22 22.89
N SER A 244 -1.89 13.16 22.39
CA SER A 244 -2.69 14.34 22.06
C SER A 244 -3.15 15.09 23.29
N PHE A 245 -3.52 14.39 24.35
CA PHE A 245 -3.91 15.01 25.61
C PHE A 245 -2.73 15.76 26.25
N SER A 246 -1.52 15.18 26.22
CA SER A 246 -0.30 15.86 26.66
C SER A 246 -0.07 17.17 25.86
N ARG A 247 -0.23 17.14 24.54
CA ARG A 247 -0.05 18.33 23.68
C ARG A 247 -1.03 19.46 24.02
N ILE A 248 -2.27 19.11 24.36
CA ILE A 248 -3.27 20.11 24.82
C ILE A 248 -2.84 20.71 26.16
N GLN A 249 -2.37 19.87 27.09
CA GLN A 249 -1.89 20.36 28.39
C GLN A 249 -0.66 21.26 28.26
N ASP A 250 0.29 20.90 27.39
CA ASP A 250 1.48 21.70 27.10
C ASP A 250 1.08 23.06 26.52
N LEU A 251 0.09 23.10 25.61
CA LEU A 251 -0.42 24.32 25.02
C LEU A 251 -1.08 25.24 26.07
N ILE A 252 -1.93 24.67 26.91
CA ILE A 252 -2.61 25.41 28.00
C ILE A 252 -1.55 25.98 28.95
N ALA A 253 -0.62 25.16 29.41
CA ALA A 253 0.43 25.58 30.32
C ALA A 253 1.33 26.72 29.72
N PHE A 254 1.64 26.58 28.42
CA PHE A 254 2.40 27.59 27.70
C PHE A 254 1.64 28.91 27.60
N LEU A 255 0.36 28.91 27.26
CA LEU A 255 -0.46 30.12 27.17
C LEU A 255 -0.71 30.74 28.52
N ASP A 256 -0.94 29.95 29.57
CA ASP A 256 -1.13 30.45 30.96
C ASP A 256 0.13 31.14 31.51
N GLN A 257 1.33 30.63 31.15
CA GLN A 257 2.59 31.30 31.55
C GLN A 257 2.76 32.71 30.96
N LYS A 258 2.10 32.98 29.83
CA LYS A 258 2.14 34.34 29.23
C LYS A 258 1.28 35.35 29.97
N GLY A 259 0.16 34.89 30.56
CA GLY A 259 -0.67 35.64 31.50
C GLY A 259 -1.49 36.81 30.92
N ASP A 260 -1.33 37.08 29.62
CA ASP A 260 -1.84 38.32 28.99
C ASP A 260 -3.18 38.13 28.27
N LEU A 261 -3.65 36.87 28.17
CA LEU A 261 -4.81 36.53 27.34
C LEU A 261 -5.84 35.70 28.13
N GLU A 262 -7.10 36.08 28.01
CA GLU A 262 -8.20 35.24 28.44
C GLU A 262 -8.77 34.48 27.21
N PHE A 263 -8.87 33.15 27.29
CA PHE A 263 -9.32 32.33 26.18
C PHE A 263 -10.15 31.15 26.63
N ARG A 264 -10.92 30.60 25.68
CA ARG A 264 -11.60 29.31 25.81
C ARG A 264 -11.00 28.35 24.82
N LEU A 265 -10.82 27.10 25.24
CA LEU A 265 -10.23 26.05 24.40
C LEU A 265 -11.21 24.87 24.32
N GLY A 266 -11.44 24.41 23.09
CA GLY A 266 -12.12 23.14 22.77
C GLY A 266 -11.15 22.24 22.01
N ALA A 267 -11.24 20.93 22.22
CA ALA A 267 -10.43 19.98 21.46
C ALA A 267 -11.29 18.79 21.05
N GLY A 268 -11.20 18.42 19.76
CA GLY A 268 -11.93 17.31 19.19
C GLY A 268 -11.01 16.32 18.49
N PHE A 269 -11.34 15.03 18.61
CA PHE A 269 -10.63 13.94 17.97
C PHE A 269 -11.54 13.27 16.94
N GLY A 270 -10.99 12.90 15.80
CA GLY A 270 -11.74 12.17 14.78
C GLY A 270 -10.82 11.55 13.75
N LYS A 271 -11.38 10.67 12.93
CA LYS A 271 -10.67 10.08 11.78
C LYS A 271 -10.53 11.06 10.60
N SER A 272 -11.24 12.19 10.68
CA SER A 272 -11.18 13.27 9.69
C SER A 272 -11.24 14.62 10.38
N LEU A 273 -10.80 15.70 9.70
CA LEU A 273 -10.92 17.07 10.21
C LEU A 273 -12.37 17.44 10.52
N GLY A 274 -13.33 17.05 9.65
CA GLY A 274 -14.75 17.33 9.87
C GLY A 274 -15.32 16.70 11.13
N GLU A 275 -14.95 15.46 11.43
CA GLU A 275 -15.34 14.77 12.66
C GLU A 275 -14.70 15.42 13.90
N SER A 276 -13.42 15.76 13.83
CA SER A 276 -12.69 16.43 14.92
C SER A 276 -13.25 17.82 15.21
N HIS A 277 -13.62 18.57 14.19
CA HIS A 277 -14.29 19.86 14.32
C HIS A 277 -15.65 19.77 15.01
N TYR A 278 -16.43 18.74 14.71
CA TYR A 278 -17.72 18.55 15.34
C TYR A 278 -17.61 18.28 16.86
N GLN A 279 -16.50 17.66 17.27
CA GLN A 279 -16.23 17.34 18.68
C GLN A 279 -15.51 18.46 19.43
N ALA A 280 -14.81 19.35 18.75
CA ALA A 280 -14.10 20.50 19.35
C ALA A 280 -15.03 21.68 19.65
#